data_254e99327f769b7138465856dfa4b34a
#
_entry.id   254e99327f769b7138465856dfa4b34a
#
_cell.length_a   1.000
_cell.length_b   1.000
_cell.length_c   1.000
_cell.angle_alpha   90.00
_cell.angle_beta   90.00
_cell.angle_gamma   90.00
#
_symmetry.space_group_name_H-M   'P 1'
#
loop_
_entity.id
_entity.type
_entity.pdbx_description
1 polymer ?
#
loop_
_entity_poly.entity_id
_entity_poly.type
_entity_poly.pdbx_seq_one_letter_code
_entity_poly.pdbx_strand_id
1 'polypeptide(L)'
;MATVFDSPADWRGPQLSPQDWIRPLTPDQIAEIDAALRHTERRGLTLGDMRKEDFPLPTFAADLVAMRTELQFGVGLQMYRGFPVRNYSKEQLRAIYWGLGLHLGAPLTQSRHGDVIGDVRQIGTGLHEFAGRAYTSNEELHFHCDPCDVVGLFALRVARHGGMTKVASIVAIHNEMVRTAPDLLAALYEPVVYSWRNNQLPGAAPDYEHPVFAIVDGRFVSKYSPSYIEWGYKMRELEMPPKVKAALAMINKFANDPAFQMEKHFEPGDLQFVNNLTMLHARTEFEDFDEPEERRHLLRLWLAVPDSARMPDSFAAFYGDVSAGAVRGGYPATVPITFETVHLN
;
A
#
# COMPACT_ATOMS: atom_id res chain seq x y z
N MET A 1 12.58 25.64 -10.02
CA MET A 1 13.40 24.73 -9.18
C MET A 1 12.47 24.11 -8.15
N ALA A 2 12.61 22.82 -7.89
CA ALA A 2 11.86 22.17 -6.81
C ALA A 2 12.27 22.80 -5.47
N THR A 3 11.29 23.01 -4.59
CA THR A 3 11.49 23.57 -3.24
C THR A 3 11.20 22.52 -2.19
N VAL A 4 11.77 22.67 -1.00
CA VAL A 4 11.43 21.83 0.15
C VAL A 4 9.92 21.88 0.38
N PHE A 5 9.32 20.70 0.50
CA PHE A 5 7.89 20.55 0.77
C PHE A 5 7.67 20.43 2.28
N ASP A 6 7.01 21.42 2.86
CA ASP A 6 6.66 21.44 4.29
C ASP A 6 5.44 20.55 4.54
N SER A 7 5.62 19.51 5.35
CA SER A 7 4.58 18.52 5.65
C SER A 7 4.91 17.73 6.91
N PRO A 8 3.91 17.33 7.72
CA PRO A 8 4.10 16.36 8.80
C PRO A 8 4.64 15.02 8.32
N ALA A 9 4.50 14.71 7.03
CA ALA A 9 5.06 13.52 6.39
C ALA A 9 6.59 13.62 6.15
N ASP A 10 7.22 14.80 6.34
CA ASP A 10 8.69 14.98 6.27
C ASP A 10 9.35 14.55 7.58
N TRP A 11 9.43 13.26 7.82
CA TRP A 11 10.08 12.69 9.00
C TRP A 11 11.25 11.78 8.64
N ARG A 12 12.19 11.65 9.57
CA ARG A 12 13.29 10.68 9.56
C ARG A 12 12.98 9.53 10.51
N GLY A 13 13.38 8.29 10.16
CA GLY A 13 13.09 7.10 10.95
C GLY A 13 13.33 7.26 12.46
N PRO A 14 14.50 7.77 12.91
CA PRO A 14 14.78 7.98 14.34
C PRO A 14 13.92 9.05 15.02
N GLN A 15 13.22 9.92 14.26
CA GLN A 15 12.34 10.96 14.79
C GLN A 15 10.91 10.48 15.03
N LEU A 16 10.51 9.38 14.36
CA LEU A 16 9.16 8.84 14.45
C LEU A 16 9.06 7.90 15.65
N SER A 17 8.40 8.36 16.72
CA SER A 17 8.18 7.52 17.88
C SER A 17 6.99 6.56 17.66
N PRO A 18 6.98 5.37 18.30
CA PRO A 18 5.85 4.45 18.18
C PRO A 18 4.49 5.09 18.53
N GLN A 19 4.45 6.02 19.44
CA GLN A 19 3.24 6.72 19.89
C GLN A 19 2.64 7.63 18.80
N ASP A 20 3.43 8.04 17.81
CA ASP A 20 2.97 8.90 16.72
C ASP A 20 2.06 8.12 15.74
N TRP A 21 2.21 6.79 15.67
CA TRP A 21 1.55 5.98 14.65
C TRP A 21 1.00 4.62 15.11
N ILE A 22 1.33 4.12 16.33
CA ILE A 22 0.79 2.87 16.88
C ILE A 22 -0.25 3.19 17.95
N ARG A 23 -1.46 2.68 17.76
CA ARG A 23 -2.60 2.84 18.65
C ARG A 23 -3.09 1.46 19.11
N PRO A 24 -2.95 1.11 20.40
CA PRO A 24 -3.56 -0.11 20.93
C PRO A 24 -5.09 -0.06 20.75
N LEU A 25 -5.68 -1.15 20.29
CA LEU A 25 -7.13 -1.29 20.30
C LEU A 25 -7.64 -1.43 21.75
N THR A 26 -8.66 -0.69 22.09
CA THR A 26 -9.32 -0.82 23.39
C THR A 26 -10.26 -2.03 23.41
N PRO A 27 -10.59 -2.58 24.60
CA PRO A 27 -11.60 -3.64 24.70
C PRO A 27 -12.94 -3.27 24.09
N ASP A 28 -13.37 -2.01 24.22
CA ASP A 28 -14.64 -1.52 23.67
C ASP A 28 -14.61 -1.49 22.13
N GLN A 29 -13.51 -1.07 21.51
CA GLN A 29 -13.35 -1.11 20.06
C GLN A 29 -13.37 -2.55 19.53
N ILE A 30 -12.70 -3.49 20.23
CA ILE A 30 -12.71 -4.92 19.87
C ILE A 30 -14.13 -5.49 19.98
N ALA A 31 -14.86 -5.17 21.05
CA ALA A 31 -16.23 -5.61 21.24
C ALA A 31 -17.18 -5.04 20.15
N GLU A 32 -16.97 -3.78 19.74
CA GLU A 32 -17.73 -3.16 18.66
C GLU A 32 -17.48 -3.84 17.31
N ILE A 33 -16.22 -4.19 17.01
CA ILE A 33 -15.85 -4.95 15.80
C ILE A 33 -16.49 -6.35 15.81
N ASP A 34 -16.45 -7.06 16.95
CA ASP A 34 -17.12 -8.36 17.08
C ASP A 34 -18.64 -8.25 16.90
N ALA A 35 -19.27 -7.24 17.49
CA ALA A 35 -20.70 -7.01 17.34
C ALA A 35 -21.10 -6.74 15.88
N ALA A 36 -20.28 -5.99 15.13
CA ALA A 36 -20.46 -5.74 13.70
C ALA A 36 -20.32 -7.03 12.88
N LEU A 37 -19.34 -7.87 13.18
CA LEU A 37 -19.19 -9.18 12.56
C LEU A 37 -20.45 -10.04 12.80
N ARG A 38 -20.89 -10.16 14.07
CA ARG A 38 -22.11 -10.93 14.41
C ARG A 38 -23.36 -10.37 13.73
N HIS A 39 -23.41 -9.06 13.48
CA HIS A 39 -24.49 -8.46 12.72
C HIS A 39 -24.51 -8.95 11.26
N THR A 40 -23.37 -8.97 10.57
CA THR A 40 -23.27 -9.46 9.18
C THR A 40 -23.57 -10.96 9.08
N GLU A 41 -23.05 -11.77 10.03
CA GLU A 41 -23.32 -13.21 10.09
C GLU A 41 -24.81 -13.53 10.24
N ARG A 42 -25.53 -12.84 11.16
CA ARG A 42 -26.97 -13.02 11.35
C ARG A 42 -27.80 -12.68 10.12
N ARG A 43 -27.30 -11.78 9.27
CA ARG A 43 -27.95 -11.39 8.00
C ARG A 43 -27.57 -12.30 6.84
N GLY A 44 -26.63 -13.23 7.02
CA GLY A 44 -26.16 -14.14 5.98
C GLY A 44 -25.48 -13.43 4.81
N LEU A 45 -24.85 -12.27 5.05
CA LEU A 45 -24.22 -11.48 4.01
C LEU A 45 -22.89 -12.09 3.56
N THR A 46 -22.66 -12.17 2.26
CA THR A 46 -21.35 -12.44 1.71
C THR A 46 -20.50 -11.16 1.70
N LEU A 47 -19.19 -11.28 1.51
CA LEU A 47 -18.31 -10.10 1.39
C LEU A 47 -18.74 -9.19 0.24
N GLY A 48 -19.22 -9.75 -0.88
CA GLY A 48 -19.69 -9.00 -2.04
C GLY A 48 -20.99 -8.23 -1.81
N ASP A 49 -21.81 -8.68 -0.90
CA ASP A 49 -23.07 -8.03 -0.56
C ASP A 49 -22.90 -6.97 0.54
N MET A 50 -21.80 -7.06 1.31
CA MET A 50 -21.54 -6.20 2.46
C MET A 50 -21.24 -4.76 2.03
N ARG A 51 -21.99 -3.82 2.58
CA ARG A 51 -21.77 -2.38 2.49
C ARG A 51 -21.30 -1.84 3.84
N LYS A 52 -20.84 -0.61 3.89
CA LYS A 52 -20.40 0.05 5.12
C LYS A 52 -21.47 -0.03 6.24
N GLU A 53 -22.73 0.17 5.90
CA GLU A 53 -23.85 0.16 6.82
C GLU A 53 -24.15 -1.23 7.39
N ASP A 54 -23.70 -2.28 6.71
CA ASP A 54 -23.86 -3.68 7.13
C ASP A 54 -22.80 -4.13 8.15
N PHE A 55 -21.76 -3.31 8.35
CA PHE A 55 -20.74 -3.50 9.37
C PHE A 55 -20.75 -2.29 10.33
N PRO A 56 -21.74 -2.17 11.21
CA PRO A 56 -21.99 -0.96 12.01
C PRO A 56 -20.92 -0.77 13.09
N LEU A 57 -20.28 0.39 13.07
CA LEU A 57 -19.27 0.83 14.04
C LEU A 57 -19.72 2.17 14.65
N PRO A 58 -20.65 2.17 15.61
CA PRO A 58 -21.29 3.39 16.13
C PRO A 58 -20.31 4.40 16.74
N THR A 59 -19.21 3.92 17.33
CA THR A 59 -18.18 4.81 17.92
C THR A 59 -16.85 4.70 17.17
N PHE A 60 -16.40 3.50 16.86
CA PHE A 60 -15.08 3.26 16.23
C PHE A 60 -14.98 3.82 14.81
N ALA A 61 -16.09 4.01 14.10
CA ALA A 61 -16.07 4.67 12.78
C ALA A 61 -15.45 6.08 12.83
N ALA A 62 -15.67 6.83 13.92
CA ALA A 62 -15.06 8.16 14.09
C ALA A 62 -13.54 8.07 14.25
N ASP A 63 -13.03 7.07 14.97
CA ASP A 63 -11.58 6.83 15.14
C ASP A 63 -10.94 6.41 13.80
N LEU A 64 -11.63 5.62 12.98
CA LEU A 64 -11.16 5.25 11.63
C LEU A 64 -11.08 6.49 10.71
N VAL A 65 -12.04 7.41 10.79
CA VAL A 65 -12.00 8.68 10.05
C VAL A 65 -10.82 9.54 10.54
N ALA A 66 -10.62 9.66 11.85
CA ALA A 66 -9.49 10.40 12.43
C ALA A 66 -8.15 9.78 11.98
N MET A 67 -8.02 8.45 12.02
CA MET A 67 -6.84 7.74 11.51
C MET A 67 -6.61 8.03 10.02
N ARG A 68 -7.66 8.01 9.19
CA ARG A 68 -7.55 8.34 7.77
C ARG A 68 -7.08 9.78 7.54
N THR A 69 -7.55 10.72 8.37
CA THR A 69 -7.07 12.11 8.35
C THR A 69 -5.57 12.18 8.65
N GLU A 70 -5.08 11.45 9.66
CA GLU A 70 -3.66 11.34 9.97
C GLU A 70 -2.85 10.70 8.84
N LEU A 71 -3.41 9.73 8.13
CA LEU A 71 -2.78 9.17 6.93
C LEU A 71 -2.64 10.20 5.81
N GLN A 72 -3.66 11.04 5.60
CA GLN A 72 -3.69 11.98 4.48
C GLN A 72 -2.99 13.32 4.76
N PHE A 73 -2.94 13.77 6.01
CA PHE A 73 -2.47 15.10 6.39
C PHE A 73 -1.41 15.09 7.51
N GLY A 74 -1.20 13.95 8.17
CA GLY A 74 -0.23 13.75 9.22
C GLY A 74 1.01 12.99 8.73
N VAL A 75 1.52 12.07 9.55
CA VAL A 75 2.77 11.31 9.29
C VAL A 75 2.67 10.28 8.16
N GLY A 76 1.47 10.01 7.62
CA GLY A 76 1.26 9.10 6.49
C GLY A 76 1.34 7.61 6.82
N LEU A 77 1.48 7.25 8.08
CA LEU A 77 1.57 5.88 8.59
C LEU A 77 0.73 5.76 9.86
N GLN A 78 -0.11 4.72 9.96
CA GLN A 78 -0.89 4.42 11.16
C GLN A 78 -1.02 2.91 11.35
N MET A 79 -1.12 2.46 12.60
CA MET A 79 -1.31 1.07 12.96
C MET A 79 -2.24 0.94 14.17
N TYR A 80 -3.27 0.11 14.07
CA TYR A 80 -3.93 -0.43 15.25
C TYR A 80 -3.27 -1.74 15.67
N ARG A 81 -3.09 -1.96 16.98
CA ARG A 81 -2.42 -3.13 17.54
C ARG A 81 -3.31 -3.87 18.53
N GLY A 82 -3.16 -5.19 18.58
CA GLY A 82 -3.76 -6.02 19.64
C GLY A 82 -5.12 -6.59 19.29
N PHE A 83 -5.50 -6.69 18.00
CA PHE A 83 -6.71 -7.42 17.63
C PHE A 83 -6.53 -8.91 17.89
N PRO A 84 -7.48 -9.60 18.58
CA PRO A 84 -7.31 -10.99 19.02
C PRO A 84 -7.60 -12.00 17.90
N VAL A 85 -6.76 -12.04 16.87
CA VAL A 85 -6.95 -12.87 15.65
C VAL A 85 -7.22 -14.35 15.93
N ARG A 86 -6.69 -14.89 17.04
CA ARG A 86 -6.85 -16.31 17.39
C ARG A 86 -8.28 -16.68 17.77
N ASN A 87 -9.14 -15.70 18.05
CA ASN A 87 -10.53 -15.90 18.44
C ASN A 87 -11.49 -16.06 17.24
N TYR A 88 -10.97 -15.93 16.01
CA TYR A 88 -11.77 -15.85 14.79
C TYR A 88 -11.28 -16.82 13.73
N SER A 89 -12.23 -17.33 12.91
CA SER A 89 -11.86 -18.09 11.71
C SER A 89 -11.24 -17.18 10.65
N LYS A 90 -10.61 -17.78 9.63
CA LYS A 90 -10.03 -17.05 8.50
C LYS A 90 -11.10 -16.24 7.75
N GLU A 91 -12.28 -16.80 7.58
CA GLU A 91 -13.43 -16.15 6.91
C GLU A 91 -13.93 -14.96 7.74
N GLN A 92 -14.01 -15.11 9.06
CA GLN A 92 -14.37 -14.03 9.97
C GLN A 92 -13.34 -12.90 9.95
N LEU A 93 -12.04 -13.21 9.94
CA LEU A 93 -10.97 -12.20 9.83
C LEU A 93 -11.05 -11.44 8.50
N ARG A 94 -11.39 -12.11 7.40
CA ARG A 94 -11.64 -11.46 6.12
C ARG A 94 -12.86 -10.53 6.19
N ALA A 95 -13.96 -10.98 6.79
CA ALA A 95 -15.17 -10.16 6.95
C ALA A 95 -14.91 -8.93 7.83
N ILE A 96 -14.19 -9.08 8.92
CA ILE A 96 -13.76 -7.98 9.79
C ILE A 96 -12.89 -6.98 8.99
N TYR A 97 -11.86 -7.47 8.31
CA TYR A 97 -10.94 -6.61 7.59
C TYR A 97 -11.62 -5.88 6.41
N TRP A 98 -12.52 -6.56 5.72
CA TRP A 98 -13.36 -5.98 4.68
C TRP A 98 -14.25 -4.89 5.24
N GLY A 99 -14.99 -5.16 6.31
CA GLY A 99 -15.86 -4.20 6.98
C GLY A 99 -15.13 -2.95 7.44
N LEU A 100 -13.95 -3.10 8.07
CA LEU A 100 -13.08 -1.97 8.44
C LEU A 100 -12.62 -1.18 7.20
N GLY A 101 -12.26 -1.88 6.12
CA GLY A 101 -11.87 -1.26 4.84
C GLY A 101 -12.96 -0.38 4.25
N LEU A 102 -14.23 -0.83 4.29
CA LEU A 102 -15.38 -0.07 3.80
C LEU A 102 -15.63 1.24 4.58
N HIS A 103 -15.21 1.31 5.85
CA HIS A 103 -15.25 2.55 6.64
C HIS A 103 -14.11 3.52 6.29
N LEU A 104 -13.02 3.03 5.74
CA LEU A 104 -11.86 3.85 5.37
C LEU A 104 -11.95 4.40 3.94
N GLY A 105 -12.48 3.61 3.00
CA GLY A 105 -12.54 4.01 1.60
C GLY A 105 -13.17 2.96 0.71
N ALA A 106 -13.01 3.12 -0.60
CA ALA A 106 -13.45 2.16 -1.61
C ALA A 106 -12.35 1.14 -1.87
N PRO A 107 -12.57 -0.18 -1.63
CA PRO A 107 -11.61 -1.21 -1.97
C PRO A 107 -11.38 -1.33 -3.48
N LEU A 108 -10.13 -1.58 -3.86
CA LEU A 108 -9.68 -1.67 -5.24
C LEU A 108 -9.19 -3.08 -5.58
N THR A 109 -9.34 -3.47 -6.83
CA THR A 109 -8.78 -4.72 -7.36
C THR A 109 -7.25 -4.67 -7.41
N GLN A 110 -6.60 -5.75 -6.97
CA GLN A 110 -5.15 -5.83 -6.85
C GLN A 110 -4.51 -6.54 -8.05
N SER A 111 -5.30 -7.06 -8.95
CA SER A 111 -4.86 -7.67 -10.20
C SER A 111 -5.99 -7.76 -11.22
N ARG A 112 -5.63 -8.07 -12.48
CA ARG A 112 -6.61 -8.39 -13.54
C ARG A 112 -7.53 -9.58 -13.21
N HIS A 113 -7.18 -10.38 -12.20
CA HIS A 113 -7.97 -11.52 -11.73
C HIS A 113 -9.04 -11.16 -10.70
N GLY A 114 -9.21 -9.85 -10.42
CA GLY A 114 -10.31 -9.32 -9.63
C GLY A 114 -10.17 -9.49 -8.11
N ASP A 115 -9.02 -9.90 -7.61
CA ASP A 115 -8.79 -10.02 -6.17
C ASP A 115 -8.82 -8.65 -5.49
N VAL A 116 -9.76 -8.45 -4.54
CA VAL A 116 -9.90 -7.22 -3.75
C VAL A 116 -9.31 -7.35 -2.34
N ILE A 117 -9.19 -8.57 -1.81
CA ILE A 117 -8.41 -8.88 -0.61
C ILE A 117 -7.23 -9.75 -1.04
N GLY A 118 -6.01 -9.24 -0.89
CA GLY A 118 -4.79 -9.97 -1.22
C GLY A 118 -4.29 -10.83 -0.06
N ASP A 119 -3.95 -12.10 -0.33
CA ASP A 119 -3.22 -12.95 0.61
C ASP A 119 -1.72 -12.74 0.44
N VAL A 120 -1.08 -12.13 1.43
CA VAL A 120 0.37 -11.88 1.45
C VAL A 120 1.06 -13.02 2.23
N ARG A 121 1.48 -14.04 1.49
CA ARG A 121 2.13 -15.24 2.03
C ARG A 121 3.04 -15.89 0.98
N GLN A 122 4.00 -16.69 1.41
CA GLN A 122 4.85 -17.44 0.47
C GLN A 122 4.05 -18.56 -0.22
N ILE A 123 4.11 -18.59 -1.57
CA ILE A 123 3.45 -19.61 -2.41
C ILE A 123 4.42 -20.22 -3.43
N GLY A 124 5.71 -19.92 -3.33
CA GLY A 124 6.73 -20.67 -4.07
C GLY A 124 7.21 -20.09 -5.40
N THR A 125 6.87 -18.86 -5.79
CA THR A 125 7.41 -18.23 -7.01
C THR A 125 8.39 -17.10 -6.69
N GLY A 126 9.60 -17.16 -7.29
CA GLY A 126 10.64 -16.13 -7.10
C GLY A 126 10.28 -14.78 -7.74
N LEU A 127 10.89 -13.71 -7.23
CA LEU A 127 10.70 -12.32 -7.66
C LEU A 127 11.17 -12.02 -9.10
N HIS A 128 12.01 -12.86 -9.67
CA HIS A 128 12.75 -12.58 -10.90
C HIS A 128 11.98 -12.82 -12.19
N GLU A 129 10.78 -13.42 -12.12
CA GLU A 129 9.95 -13.63 -13.29
C GLU A 129 9.10 -12.38 -13.60
N PHE A 130 8.86 -12.10 -14.89
CA PHE A 130 7.99 -11.00 -15.32
C PHE A 130 6.58 -11.05 -14.72
N ALA A 131 6.05 -12.26 -14.52
CA ALA A 131 4.77 -12.51 -13.86
C ALA A 131 4.88 -12.68 -12.33
N GLY A 132 6.11 -12.77 -11.78
CA GLY A 132 6.37 -12.95 -10.35
C GLY A 132 5.83 -11.77 -9.53
N ARG A 133 5.11 -12.08 -8.45
CA ARG A 133 4.57 -11.07 -7.52
C ARG A 133 5.34 -11.13 -6.22
N ALA A 134 5.94 -10.03 -5.86
CA ALA A 134 6.81 -9.91 -4.69
C ALA A 134 6.16 -10.35 -3.36
N TYR A 135 4.84 -10.19 -3.22
CA TYR A 135 4.12 -10.59 -2.00
C TYR A 135 3.90 -12.10 -1.86
N THR A 136 4.22 -12.89 -2.89
CA THR A 136 4.16 -14.37 -2.88
C THR A 136 5.52 -15.02 -2.65
N SER A 137 6.58 -14.23 -2.47
CA SER A 137 7.94 -14.67 -2.21
C SER A 137 8.35 -14.35 -0.77
N ASN A 138 9.32 -15.09 -0.23
CA ASN A 138 9.99 -14.79 1.04
C ASN A 138 11.23 -13.89 0.88
N GLU A 139 11.64 -13.57 -0.37
CA GLU A 139 12.76 -12.66 -0.64
C GLU A 139 12.44 -11.23 -0.18
N GLU A 140 13.47 -10.39 -0.02
CA GLU A 140 13.29 -8.99 0.32
C GLU A 140 12.39 -8.29 -0.71
N LEU A 141 11.39 -7.56 -0.23
CA LEU A 141 10.57 -6.69 -1.06
C LEU A 141 11.10 -5.26 -0.93
N HIS A 142 11.68 -4.75 -2.02
CA HIS A 142 12.27 -3.43 -2.06
C HIS A 142 11.24 -2.31 -1.90
N PHE A 143 11.69 -1.12 -1.49
CA PHE A 143 10.85 0.06 -1.32
C PHE A 143 10.09 0.43 -2.59
N HIS A 144 8.78 0.59 -2.45
CA HIS A 144 7.85 0.98 -3.52
C HIS A 144 6.58 1.58 -2.92
N CYS A 145 5.71 2.11 -3.79
CA CYS A 145 4.30 2.35 -3.47
C CYS A 145 3.39 1.46 -4.32
N ASP A 146 2.31 1.01 -3.71
CA ASP A 146 1.24 0.31 -4.40
C ASP A 146 0.37 1.30 -5.22
N PRO A 147 -0.38 0.86 -6.24
CA PRO A 147 -1.19 1.71 -7.09
C PRO A 147 -2.56 2.04 -6.46
N CYS A 148 -2.56 2.64 -5.28
CA CYS A 148 -3.75 3.06 -4.53
C CYS A 148 -3.42 4.24 -3.63
N ASP A 149 -4.44 4.90 -3.06
CA ASP A 149 -4.20 5.99 -2.12
C ASP A 149 -3.66 5.47 -0.78
N VAL A 150 -4.27 4.42 -0.24
CA VAL A 150 -3.87 3.79 1.03
C VAL A 150 -3.76 2.29 0.86
N VAL A 151 -2.64 1.71 1.31
CA VAL A 151 -2.50 0.26 1.48
C VAL A 151 -2.70 -0.11 2.93
N GLY A 152 -3.54 -1.11 3.17
CA GLY A 152 -3.74 -1.74 4.48
C GLY A 152 -3.10 -3.13 4.51
N LEU A 153 -2.52 -3.49 5.64
CA LEU A 153 -2.00 -4.83 5.94
C LEU A 153 -2.54 -5.30 7.29
N PHE A 154 -3.18 -6.45 7.33
CA PHE A 154 -3.65 -7.08 8.55
C PHE A 154 -2.86 -8.35 8.83
N ALA A 155 -2.07 -8.37 9.89
CA ALA A 155 -1.22 -9.48 10.26
C ALA A 155 -2.01 -10.58 10.98
N LEU A 156 -2.28 -11.68 10.31
CA LEU A 156 -2.92 -12.86 10.90
C LEU A 156 -1.88 -13.74 11.59
N ARG A 157 -0.75 -13.95 10.95
CA ARG A 157 0.42 -14.68 11.43
C ARG A 157 1.71 -14.02 10.93
N VAL A 158 2.76 -14.11 11.69
CA VAL A 158 4.08 -13.56 11.38
C VAL A 158 5.06 -14.68 11.04
N ALA A 159 6.15 -14.34 10.36
CA ALA A 159 7.22 -15.30 10.05
C ALA A 159 7.98 -15.74 11.32
N ARG A 160 8.67 -16.86 11.23
CA ARG A 160 9.57 -17.35 12.29
C ARG A 160 10.73 -16.39 12.53
N HIS A 161 11.33 -15.89 11.42
CA HIS A 161 12.41 -14.89 11.44
C HIS A 161 12.21 -13.89 10.32
N GLY A 162 12.62 -12.62 10.52
CA GLY A 162 12.50 -11.56 9.51
C GLY A 162 11.08 -11.12 9.25
N GLY A 163 10.78 -10.76 8.00
CA GLY A 163 9.45 -10.29 7.59
C GLY A 163 9.04 -8.95 8.21
N MET A 164 10.02 -8.14 8.61
CA MET A 164 9.78 -6.81 9.19
C MET A 164 9.15 -5.90 8.13
N THR A 165 8.16 -5.11 8.52
CA THR A 165 7.71 -4.00 7.70
C THR A 165 8.72 -2.85 7.78
N LYS A 166 9.02 -2.25 6.63
CA LYS A 166 9.88 -1.07 6.51
C LYS A 166 9.06 0.04 5.88
N VAL A 167 9.13 1.23 6.42
CA VAL A 167 8.47 2.42 5.85
C VAL A 167 9.46 3.57 5.81
N ALA A 168 9.49 4.30 4.70
CA ALA A 168 10.31 5.49 4.53
C ALA A 168 9.46 6.64 4.00
N SER A 169 9.66 7.86 4.52
CA SER A 169 9.02 9.04 3.98
C SER A 169 9.62 9.42 2.64
N ILE A 170 8.83 9.30 1.55
CA ILE A 170 9.28 9.78 0.24
C ILE A 170 9.33 11.31 0.18
N VAL A 171 8.57 12.01 1.05
CA VAL A 171 8.63 13.46 1.22
C VAL A 171 9.99 13.88 1.80
N ALA A 172 10.46 13.18 2.84
CA ALA A 172 11.78 13.44 3.43
C ALA A 172 12.91 13.17 2.42
N ILE A 173 12.78 12.09 1.64
CA ILE A 173 13.73 11.76 0.56
C ILE A 173 13.72 12.84 -0.52
N HIS A 174 12.54 13.28 -0.97
CA HIS A 174 12.40 14.39 -1.90
C HIS A 174 13.11 15.66 -1.36
N ASN A 175 12.84 16.04 -0.12
CA ASN A 175 13.41 17.22 0.50
C ASN A 175 14.94 17.13 0.66
N GLU A 176 15.47 15.93 0.89
CA GLU A 176 16.92 15.69 0.85
C GLU A 176 17.48 15.85 -0.55
N MET A 177 16.80 15.36 -1.58
CA MET A 177 17.22 15.53 -2.97
C MET A 177 17.14 16.99 -3.41
N VAL A 178 16.20 17.79 -2.94
CA VAL A 178 16.19 19.25 -3.15
C VAL A 178 17.51 19.88 -2.70
N ARG A 179 18.03 19.45 -1.54
CA ARG A 179 19.24 20.00 -0.93
C ARG A 179 20.54 19.48 -1.58
N THR A 180 20.57 18.21 -2.00
CA THR A 180 21.81 17.51 -2.34
C THR A 180 21.96 17.17 -3.82
N ALA A 181 20.86 17.06 -4.58
CA ALA A 181 20.87 16.65 -5.97
C ALA A 181 19.69 17.23 -6.77
N PRO A 182 19.49 18.56 -6.81
CA PRO A 182 18.34 19.19 -7.45
C PRO A 182 18.22 18.86 -8.95
N ASP A 183 19.33 18.65 -9.65
CA ASP A 183 19.32 18.28 -11.06
C ASP A 183 18.83 16.85 -11.33
N LEU A 184 19.06 15.92 -10.40
CA LEU A 184 18.52 14.58 -10.48
C LEU A 184 17.04 14.58 -10.09
N LEU A 185 16.68 15.36 -9.06
CA LEU A 185 15.30 15.51 -8.64
C LEU A 185 14.40 16.04 -9.76
N ALA A 186 14.89 17.03 -10.53
CA ALA A 186 14.14 17.60 -11.66
C ALA A 186 13.71 16.54 -12.67
N ALA A 187 14.53 15.51 -12.93
CA ALA A 187 14.19 14.43 -13.85
C ALA A 187 13.02 13.55 -13.36
N LEU A 188 12.69 13.58 -12.08
CA LEU A 188 11.58 12.81 -11.50
C LEU A 188 10.21 13.54 -11.58
N TYR A 189 10.22 14.81 -11.96
CA TYR A 189 9.03 15.59 -12.29
C TYR A 189 8.67 15.51 -13.80
N GLU A 190 9.56 14.93 -14.61
CA GLU A 190 9.28 14.64 -16.00
C GLU A 190 8.67 13.24 -16.15
N PRO A 191 7.86 12.98 -17.19
CA PRO A 191 7.27 11.67 -17.43
C PRO A 191 8.34 10.59 -17.58
N VAL A 192 8.16 9.46 -16.93
CA VAL A 192 8.93 8.22 -17.08
C VAL A 192 8.03 7.09 -17.51
N VAL A 193 8.58 6.09 -18.19
CA VAL A 193 7.83 4.95 -18.72
C VAL A 193 7.62 3.90 -17.65
N TYR A 194 6.36 3.47 -17.47
CA TYR A 194 5.98 2.36 -16.59
C TYR A 194 5.37 1.22 -17.41
N SER A 195 5.65 -0.01 -17.04
CA SER A 195 4.96 -1.18 -17.56
C SER A 195 3.72 -1.52 -16.73
N TRP A 196 2.63 -1.97 -17.37
CA TRP A 196 1.50 -2.59 -16.68
C TRP A 196 1.81 -3.98 -16.12
N ARG A 197 2.92 -4.61 -16.54
CA ARG A 197 3.27 -5.99 -16.17
C ARG A 197 2.09 -6.96 -16.33
N ASN A 198 1.46 -6.93 -17.51
CA ASN A 198 0.31 -7.75 -17.89
C ASN A 198 -0.98 -7.51 -17.07
N ASN A 199 -1.09 -6.39 -16.35
CA ASN A 199 -2.33 -6.03 -15.64
C ASN A 199 -3.23 -5.06 -16.42
N GLN A 200 -2.87 -4.66 -17.65
CA GLN A 200 -3.71 -3.82 -18.50
C GLN A 200 -4.92 -4.59 -19.04
N LEU A 201 -5.95 -3.85 -19.46
CA LEU A 201 -7.08 -4.43 -20.20
C LEU A 201 -6.63 -5.07 -21.53
N PRO A 202 -7.32 -6.11 -22.00
CA PRO A 202 -7.04 -6.68 -23.33
C PRO A 202 -7.11 -5.59 -24.42
N GLY A 203 -6.06 -5.53 -25.26
CA GLY A 203 -5.95 -4.54 -26.34
C GLY A 203 -5.47 -3.14 -25.92
N ALA A 204 -5.30 -2.87 -24.63
CA ALA A 204 -4.70 -1.63 -24.15
C ALA A 204 -3.16 -1.64 -24.31
N ALA A 205 -2.54 -0.45 -24.35
CA ALA A 205 -1.09 -0.33 -24.38
C ALA A 205 -0.45 -1.04 -23.18
N PRO A 206 0.70 -1.74 -23.38
CA PRO A 206 1.37 -2.49 -22.31
C PRO A 206 2.12 -1.61 -21.31
N ASP A 207 2.20 -0.32 -21.58
CA ASP A 207 2.91 0.68 -20.80
C ASP A 207 2.13 2.01 -20.75
N TYR A 208 2.58 2.90 -19.88
CA TYR A 208 2.05 4.25 -19.70
C TYR A 208 3.14 5.18 -19.17
N GLU A 209 2.88 6.47 -19.19
CA GLU A 209 3.85 7.48 -18.74
C GLU A 209 3.21 8.43 -17.72
N HIS A 210 3.96 8.75 -16.66
CA HIS A 210 3.72 9.87 -15.76
C HIS A 210 5.00 10.16 -14.94
N PRO A 211 5.12 11.32 -14.29
CA PRO A 211 6.25 11.62 -13.41
C PRO A 211 6.24 10.76 -12.13
N VAL A 212 7.41 10.65 -11.49
CA VAL A 212 7.51 10.03 -10.15
C VAL A 212 6.96 10.96 -9.08
N PHE A 213 7.17 12.27 -9.21
CA PHE A 213 6.74 13.30 -8.27
C PHE A 213 5.85 14.34 -8.92
N ALA A 214 4.89 14.81 -8.14
CA ALA A 214 4.11 16.00 -8.46
C ALA A 214 3.72 16.73 -7.17
N ILE A 215 3.48 18.04 -7.29
CA ILE A 215 2.84 18.85 -6.24
C ILE A 215 1.64 19.52 -6.90
N VAL A 216 0.45 19.25 -6.40
CA VAL A 216 -0.81 19.77 -6.94
C VAL A 216 -1.67 20.30 -5.79
N ASP A 217 -2.16 21.50 -5.91
CA ASP A 217 -3.02 22.16 -4.92
C ASP A 217 -2.40 22.12 -3.49
N GLY A 218 -1.07 22.28 -3.41
CA GLY A 218 -0.34 22.22 -2.15
C GLY A 218 -0.22 20.82 -1.52
N ARG A 219 -0.54 19.75 -2.28
CA ARG A 219 -0.43 18.34 -1.85
C ARG A 219 0.69 17.65 -2.62
N PHE A 220 1.48 16.86 -1.91
CA PHE A 220 2.52 16.01 -2.49
C PHE A 220 1.91 14.71 -3.04
N VAL A 221 2.34 14.34 -4.23
CA VAL A 221 1.92 13.11 -4.91
C VAL A 221 3.17 12.40 -5.42
N SER A 222 3.33 11.13 -5.07
CA SER A 222 4.38 10.30 -5.63
C SER A 222 3.85 8.96 -6.15
N LYS A 223 4.54 8.42 -7.15
CA LYS A 223 4.41 7.04 -7.60
C LYS A 223 5.81 6.49 -7.87
N TYR A 224 6.37 5.80 -6.91
CA TYR A 224 7.67 5.16 -6.98
C TYR A 224 7.52 3.64 -7.04
N SER A 225 7.77 3.06 -8.19
CA SER A 225 7.72 1.62 -8.44
C SER A 225 8.84 1.23 -9.40
N PRO A 226 10.10 1.13 -8.90
CA PRO A 226 11.30 1.03 -9.74
C PRO A 226 11.26 -0.14 -10.72
N SER A 227 10.81 -1.33 -10.29
CA SER A 227 10.70 -2.49 -11.18
C SER A 227 9.71 -2.27 -12.34
N TYR A 228 8.62 -1.51 -12.13
CA TYR A 228 7.66 -1.17 -13.19
C TYR A 228 8.26 -0.18 -14.17
N ILE A 229 9.09 0.76 -13.70
CA ILE A 229 9.82 1.70 -14.55
C ILE A 229 10.88 0.94 -15.39
N GLU A 230 11.71 0.10 -14.76
CA GLU A 230 12.73 -0.70 -15.46
C GLU A 230 12.10 -1.56 -16.57
N TRP A 231 10.99 -2.25 -16.27
CA TRP A 231 10.27 -3.04 -17.27
C TRP A 231 9.63 -2.17 -18.36
N GLY A 232 9.18 -0.95 -18.06
CA GLY A 232 8.65 -0.02 -19.04
C GLY A 232 9.69 0.33 -20.11
N TYR A 233 10.88 0.74 -19.71
CA TYR A 233 11.98 1.02 -20.65
C TYR A 233 12.45 -0.23 -21.41
N LYS A 234 12.56 -1.38 -20.72
CA LYS A 234 12.95 -2.65 -21.35
C LYS A 234 11.95 -3.10 -22.43
N MET A 235 10.65 -2.97 -22.17
CA MET A 235 9.60 -3.37 -23.14
C MET A 235 9.59 -2.48 -24.38
N ARG A 236 9.94 -1.20 -24.24
CA ARG A 236 10.08 -0.27 -25.38
C ARG A 236 11.43 -0.38 -26.08
N GLU A 237 12.33 -1.25 -25.61
CA GLU A 237 13.73 -1.33 -26.11
C GLU A 237 14.46 0.02 -26.03
N LEU A 238 14.16 0.81 -25.01
CA LEU A 238 14.76 2.12 -24.76
C LEU A 238 15.76 2.04 -23.61
N GLU A 239 16.84 2.81 -23.72
CA GLU A 239 17.71 3.08 -22.57
C GLU A 239 17.03 4.07 -21.64
N MET A 240 17.01 3.76 -20.32
CA MET A 240 16.55 4.70 -19.32
C MET A 240 17.48 5.91 -19.28
N PRO A 241 16.94 7.16 -19.35
CA PRO A 241 17.78 8.35 -19.29
C PRO A 241 18.72 8.32 -18.07
N PRO A 242 20.03 8.64 -18.23
CA PRO A 242 21.01 8.52 -17.14
C PRO A 242 20.64 9.29 -15.87
N LYS A 243 20.00 10.46 -15.99
CA LYS A 243 19.52 11.25 -14.85
C LYS A 243 18.37 10.56 -14.13
N VAL A 244 17.43 9.94 -14.85
CA VAL A 244 16.33 9.17 -14.26
C VAL A 244 16.88 7.97 -13.49
N LYS A 245 17.77 7.19 -14.13
CA LYS A 245 18.42 6.03 -13.50
C LYS A 245 19.18 6.43 -12.23
N ALA A 246 19.95 7.51 -12.26
CA ALA A 246 20.68 8.02 -11.09
C ALA A 246 19.73 8.52 -9.99
N ALA A 247 18.62 9.18 -10.36
CA ALA A 247 17.64 9.68 -9.41
C ALA A 247 16.89 8.53 -8.70
N LEU A 248 16.47 7.49 -9.44
CA LEU A 248 15.85 6.29 -8.85
C LEU A 248 16.81 5.56 -7.91
N ALA A 249 18.08 5.44 -8.30
CA ALA A 249 19.12 4.85 -7.44
C ALA A 249 19.34 5.68 -6.17
N MET A 250 19.23 7.01 -6.23
CA MET A 250 19.33 7.89 -5.06
C MET A 250 18.13 7.73 -4.13
N ILE A 251 16.90 7.64 -4.65
CA ILE A 251 15.72 7.32 -3.81
C ILE A 251 15.95 5.99 -3.10
N ASN A 252 16.35 4.95 -3.83
CA ASN A 252 16.61 3.63 -3.25
C ASN A 252 17.69 3.67 -2.16
N LYS A 253 18.78 4.44 -2.38
CA LYS A 253 19.84 4.64 -1.39
C LYS A 253 19.30 5.27 -0.12
N PHE A 254 18.54 6.37 -0.21
CA PHE A 254 17.98 7.03 0.96
C PHE A 254 16.92 6.17 1.66
N ALA A 255 16.03 5.52 0.90
CA ALA A 255 15.00 4.65 1.47
C ALA A 255 15.60 3.50 2.29
N ASN A 256 16.79 2.98 1.90
CA ASN A 256 17.50 1.92 2.63
C ASN A 256 18.46 2.45 3.72
N ASP A 257 18.59 3.77 3.87
CA ASP A 257 19.40 4.35 4.94
C ASP A 257 18.59 4.34 6.25
N PRO A 258 19.12 3.77 7.35
CA PRO A 258 18.47 3.77 8.67
C PRO A 258 18.07 5.16 9.18
N ALA A 259 18.70 6.23 8.67
CA ALA A 259 18.32 7.60 9.00
C ALA A 259 16.97 8.01 8.39
N PHE A 260 16.51 7.36 7.32
CA PHE A 260 15.29 7.73 6.59
C PHE A 260 14.13 6.76 6.77
N GLN A 261 14.39 5.55 7.23
CA GLN A 261 13.38 4.51 7.35
C GLN A 261 13.09 4.15 8.82
N MET A 262 11.92 3.59 9.06
CA MET A 262 11.59 2.86 10.26
C MET A 262 11.41 1.38 9.91
N GLU A 263 11.77 0.50 10.83
CA GLU A 263 11.54 -0.93 10.75
C GLU A 263 10.73 -1.39 11.96
N LYS A 264 9.79 -2.30 11.75
CA LYS A 264 8.96 -2.85 12.81
C LYS A 264 8.57 -4.29 12.54
N HIS A 265 8.67 -5.12 13.57
CA HIS A 265 8.00 -6.43 13.54
C HIS A 265 6.50 -6.24 13.68
N PHE A 266 5.75 -6.93 12.83
CA PHE A 266 4.33 -7.15 13.08
C PHE A 266 4.13 -8.10 14.25
N GLU A 267 3.06 -7.88 14.98
CA GLU A 267 2.48 -8.84 15.90
C GLU A 267 1.17 -9.36 15.31
N PRO A 268 0.77 -10.63 15.55
CA PRO A 268 -0.54 -11.08 15.14
C PRO A 268 -1.63 -10.15 15.68
N GLY A 269 -2.49 -9.65 14.79
CA GLY A 269 -3.52 -8.66 15.14
C GLY A 269 -3.15 -7.21 14.82
N ASP A 270 -1.97 -6.93 14.28
CA ASP A 270 -1.62 -5.60 13.81
C ASP A 270 -2.35 -5.27 12.50
N LEU A 271 -2.93 -4.07 12.45
CA LEU A 271 -3.60 -3.48 11.28
C LEU A 271 -2.82 -2.22 10.88
N GLN A 272 -1.90 -2.33 9.93
CA GLN A 272 -1.10 -1.20 9.43
C GLN A 272 -1.76 -0.58 8.20
N PHE A 273 -1.74 0.76 8.13
CA PHE A 273 -2.18 1.53 6.97
C PHE A 273 -1.11 2.54 6.58
N VAL A 274 -0.85 2.67 5.28
CA VAL A 274 0.20 3.53 4.73
C VAL A 274 -0.36 4.35 3.58
N ASN A 275 -0.12 5.66 3.58
CA ASN A 275 -0.42 6.54 2.46
C ASN A 275 0.62 6.35 1.35
N ASN A 276 0.24 5.77 0.23
CA ASN A 276 1.13 5.50 -0.89
C ASN A 276 1.60 6.74 -1.67
N LEU A 277 0.98 7.91 -1.43
CA LEU A 277 1.38 9.15 -2.09
C LEU A 277 2.54 9.86 -1.39
N THR A 278 2.76 9.56 -0.11
CA THR A 278 3.76 10.23 0.74
C THR A 278 4.75 9.27 1.40
N MET A 279 4.49 7.95 1.35
CA MET A 279 5.32 6.92 1.96
C MET A 279 5.73 5.86 0.95
N LEU A 280 6.91 5.31 1.15
CA LEU A 280 7.37 4.05 0.55
C LEU A 280 7.28 2.95 1.60
N HIS A 281 6.95 1.74 1.17
CA HIS A 281 6.98 0.57 2.03
C HIS A 281 7.78 -0.57 1.42
N ALA A 282 8.33 -1.40 2.31
CA ALA A 282 9.18 -2.54 1.97
C ALA A 282 9.00 -3.64 3.03
N ARG A 283 9.64 -4.77 2.80
CA ARG A 283 9.67 -5.90 3.74
C ARG A 283 11.02 -6.59 3.66
N THR A 284 11.61 -6.89 4.81
CA THR A 284 12.81 -7.73 4.85
C THR A 284 12.50 -9.15 4.38
N GLU A 285 13.52 -9.86 3.91
CA GLU A 285 13.40 -11.31 3.72
C GLU A 285 12.91 -12.00 5.00
N PHE A 286 12.35 -13.21 4.87
CA PHE A 286 11.87 -13.95 6.02
C PHE A 286 11.99 -15.45 5.83
N GLU A 287 12.05 -16.13 6.96
CA GLU A 287 11.98 -17.59 7.10
C GLU A 287 10.67 -17.96 7.76
N ASP A 288 9.90 -18.84 7.13
CA ASP A 288 8.63 -19.31 7.66
C ASP A 288 8.81 -20.54 8.57
N PHE A 289 7.74 -20.88 9.26
CA PHE A 289 7.60 -22.15 9.96
C PHE A 289 7.44 -23.30 8.97
N ASP A 290 7.85 -24.50 9.40
CA ASP A 290 7.68 -25.71 8.58
C ASP A 290 6.19 -26.07 8.42
N GLU A 291 5.40 -25.90 9.49
CA GLU A 291 3.98 -26.17 9.55
C GLU A 291 3.20 -25.14 8.73
N PRO A 292 2.49 -25.54 7.67
CA PRO A 292 1.78 -24.62 6.77
C PRO A 292 0.78 -23.70 7.48
N GLU A 293 0.14 -24.19 8.55
CA GLU A 293 -0.85 -23.44 9.34
C GLU A 293 -0.21 -22.35 10.23
N GLU A 294 1.08 -22.42 10.49
CA GLU A 294 1.81 -21.41 11.27
C GLU A 294 2.51 -20.36 10.40
N ARG A 295 2.65 -20.63 9.08
CA ARG A 295 3.34 -19.75 8.14
C ARG A 295 2.76 -18.35 8.12
N ARG A 296 3.65 -17.40 7.85
CA ARG A 296 3.32 -15.99 7.71
C ARG A 296 2.13 -15.78 6.78
N HIS A 297 1.13 -15.03 7.25
CA HIS A 297 -0.04 -14.69 6.49
C HIS A 297 -0.57 -13.31 6.89
N LEU A 298 -0.58 -12.38 5.94
CA LEU A 298 -1.25 -11.10 6.10
C LEU A 298 -2.36 -10.98 5.04
N LEU A 299 -3.40 -10.23 5.37
CA LEU A 299 -4.38 -9.76 4.38
C LEU A 299 -3.99 -8.35 3.95
N ARG A 300 -4.15 -8.05 2.66
CA ARG A 300 -3.90 -6.72 2.09
C ARG A 300 -5.16 -6.14 1.49
N LEU A 301 -5.41 -4.85 1.74
CA LEU A 301 -6.38 -4.03 1.03
C LEU A 301 -5.70 -2.87 0.33
N TRP A 302 -6.16 -2.55 -0.87
CA TRP A 302 -5.89 -1.30 -1.55
C TRP A 302 -7.16 -0.45 -1.51
N LEU A 303 -7.02 0.80 -1.09
CA LEU A 303 -8.16 1.69 -0.87
C LEU A 303 -7.97 2.99 -1.65
N ALA A 304 -9.02 3.43 -2.34
CA ALA A 304 -9.20 4.82 -2.71
C ALA A 304 -9.95 5.52 -1.56
N VAL A 305 -9.45 6.66 -1.10
CA VAL A 305 -10.02 7.35 0.07
C VAL A 305 -10.59 8.73 -0.30
N PRO A 306 -11.71 9.14 0.34
CA PRO A 306 -12.45 10.33 -0.08
C PRO A 306 -11.73 11.66 0.18
N ASP A 307 -10.69 11.66 0.99
CA ASP A 307 -9.85 12.82 1.32
C ASP A 307 -8.45 12.76 0.65
N SER A 308 -8.30 11.90 -0.36
CA SER A 308 -7.07 11.80 -1.15
C SER A 308 -6.81 13.06 -1.99
N ALA A 309 -5.52 13.32 -2.25
CA ALA A 309 -5.10 14.48 -3.04
C ALA A 309 -5.57 14.39 -4.50
N ARG A 310 -5.86 15.53 -5.13
CA ARG A 310 -5.92 15.60 -6.59
C ARG A 310 -4.57 15.21 -7.18
N MET A 311 -4.58 14.49 -8.31
CA MET A 311 -3.37 14.19 -9.08
C MET A 311 -3.29 15.05 -10.34
N PRO A 312 -2.11 15.26 -10.94
CA PRO A 312 -2.00 15.88 -12.26
C PRO A 312 -2.68 15.04 -13.33
N ASP A 313 -3.14 15.70 -14.40
CA ASP A 313 -3.80 15.02 -15.52
C ASP A 313 -2.91 13.96 -16.18
N SER A 314 -1.58 14.12 -16.11
CA SER A 314 -0.62 13.13 -16.59
C SER A 314 -0.72 11.75 -15.90
N PHE A 315 -1.30 11.68 -14.70
CA PHE A 315 -1.54 10.42 -14.00
C PHE A 315 -2.81 9.68 -14.47
N ALA A 316 -3.68 10.35 -15.25
CA ALA A 316 -4.93 9.76 -15.71
C ALA A 316 -4.73 8.49 -16.55
N ALA A 317 -3.60 8.35 -17.25
CA ALA A 317 -3.26 7.15 -18.03
C ALA A 317 -3.28 5.86 -17.18
N PHE A 318 -2.93 5.97 -15.89
CA PHE A 318 -2.97 4.85 -14.95
C PHE A 318 -4.19 4.92 -14.02
N TYR A 319 -4.42 6.07 -13.38
CA TYR A 319 -5.42 6.20 -12.31
C TYR A 319 -6.85 6.44 -12.81
N GLY A 320 -7.04 6.78 -14.09
CA GLY A 320 -8.36 7.18 -14.64
C GLY A 320 -8.77 8.54 -14.12
N ASP A 321 -9.69 8.60 -13.16
CA ASP A 321 -10.12 9.85 -12.53
C ASP A 321 -9.03 10.35 -11.56
N VAL A 322 -8.52 11.56 -11.81
CA VAL A 322 -7.47 12.21 -11.02
C VAL A 322 -8.00 13.26 -10.05
N SER A 323 -9.30 13.41 -9.93
CA SER A 323 -9.95 14.35 -9.00
C SER A 323 -9.62 14.01 -7.55
N ALA A 324 -9.66 14.98 -6.65
CA ALA A 324 -9.54 14.75 -5.23
C ALA A 324 -10.66 13.83 -4.73
N GLY A 325 -10.32 12.81 -3.95
CA GLY A 325 -11.28 11.85 -3.38
C GLY A 325 -11.92 10.89 -4.39
N ALA A 326 -11.45 10.86 -5.64
CA ALA A 326 -11.96 9.93 -6.64
C ALA A 326 -11.67 8.47 -6.29
N VAL A 327 -12.56 7.56 -6.70
CA VAL A 327 -12.27 6.13 -6.67
C VAL A 327 -11.37 5.80 -7.86
N ARG A 328 -10.10 5.56 -7.57
CA ARG A 328 -9.04 5.45 -8.59
C ARG A 328 -7.93 4.48 -8.19
N GLY A 329 -7.14 4.05 -9.16
CA GLY A 329 -6.02 3.13 -8.96
C GLY A 329 -6.47 1.67 -8.97
N GLY A 330 -5.63 0.80 -8.44
CA GLY A 330 -5.78 -0.64 -8.62
C GLY A 330 -5.51 -1.09 -10.05
N TYR A 331 -5.85 -2.34 -10.35
CA TYR A 331 -5.75 -2.88 -11.70
C TYR A 331 -7.14 -3.25 -12.23
N PRO A 332 -7.47 -2.96 -13.48
CA PRO A 332 -8.76 -3.31 -14.04
C PRO A 332 -8.96 -4.84 -14.05
N ALA A 333 -10.04 -5.31 -13.43
CA ALA A 333 -10.39 -6.71 -13.45
C ALA A 333 -10.93 -7.12 -14.83
N THR A 334 -10.48 -8.28 -15.33
CA THR A 334 -10.98 -8.88 -16.58
C THR A 334 -11.98 -10.02 -16.31
N VAL A 335 -12.21 -10.33 -15.06
CA VAL A 335 -13.12 -11.36 -14.54
C VAL A 335 -13.89 -10.80 -13.33
N PRO A 336 -14.96 -11.47 -12.86
CA PRO A 336 -15.66 -11.07 -11.64
C PRO A 336 -14.71 -10.92 -10.45
N ILE A 337 -14.99 -9.96 -9.55
CA ILE A 337 -14.20 -9.73 -8.35
C ILE A 337 -14.21 -10.95 -7.43
N THR A 338 -13.10 -11.18 -6.75
CA THR A 338 -12.93 -12.23 -5.73
C THR A 338 -12.34 -11.65 -4.45
N PHE A 339 -12.65 -12.27 -3.33
CA PHE A 339 -12.17 -11.89 -2.00
C PHE A 339 -11.01 -12.75 -1.50
N GLU A 340 -10.43 -13.53 -2.41
CA GLU A 340 -9.23 -14.33 -2.17
C GLU A 340 -8.25 -14.11 -3.32
N THR A 341 -6.95 -14.21 -3.02
CA THR A 341 -5.94 -14.16 -4.09
C THR A 341 -6.08 -15.37 -5.00
N VAL A 342 -6.28 -15.10 -6.29
CA VAL A 342 -6.30 -16.15 -7.31
C VAL A 342 -4.86 -16.57 -7.59
N HIS A 343 -4.54 -17.80 -7.24
CA HIS A 343 -3.27 -18.42 -7.58
C HIS A 343 -3.40 -19.06 -8.96
N LEU A 344 -2.77 -18.47 -9.96
CA LEU A 344 -2.56 -19.15 -11.23
C LEU A 344 -1.37 -20.10 -11.04
N ASN A 345 -1.66 -21.40 -11.11
CA ASN A 345 -0.65 -22.44 -11.27
C ASN A 345 0.05 -22.32 -12.63
#